data_71601044cc6e59fb315a56fe2d9dc343
#
_entry.id   71601044cc6e59fb315a56fe2d9dc343
#
_cell.length_a   1.000
_cell.length_b   1.000
_cell.length_c   1.000
_cell.angle_alpha   90.00
_cell.angle_beta   90.00
_cell.angle_gamma   90.00
#
_symmetry.space_group_name_H-M   'P 1'
#
loop_
_entity.id
_entity.type
_entity.pdbx_description
1 polymer ?
#
loop_
_entity_poly.entity_id
_entity_poly.type
_entity_poly.pdbx_seq_one_letter_code
_entity_poly.pdbx_strand_id
1 'polypeptide(L)'
;MLRGIAILGMALSGLIPDSLPWWMYHAQTPPPTREFNPAVSGITWVDLVFPFFLFSMGAAIPLSMQRDINHGDKSKQHSAETPTVTIIAKLLKRWGMLALFAILSQHLRLYTLKSSPTQLSAIVSLLGFAFIIATFIRIPNRKWISWLGFAGAFTLLTWWKYPEDKFGFMNWRIDIILMVLANVAFSGGLIWWLTKSKPQIRFYAVAVVAALFLGKNEAGWVQYVWNFDPIKLLKPLMGTSFERVPVLYNMEFHKYLLIVLPGTFVGDWLLTENKQEPQHNQSKAIPWLTLTAVVISCIGLTTQDSVPTKFFTAIATVACGLAIQRLASTSSKETQNMVSMALGCLTLGFILEPIGGGIHKDPSHLSYYAITTGLAILTLVALRVLMLNPSFSRRIKWVEQCGQNPMFGYAIIANLIPGLNFFSQYGAYAGEWFHNPWLLTVLDAGVKTLFLVVLASHATRKGWFLRT
;
A
#
# COMPACT_ATOMS: atom_id res chain seq x y z
N MET A 1 6.92 9.39 6.03
CA MET A 1 7.69 9.63 4.80
C MET A 1 7.54 8.50 3.79
N LEU A 2 8.03 7.27 4.02
CA LEU A 2 7.95 6.14 3.04
C LEU A 2 6.54 5.93 2.48
N ARG A 3 5.51 5.93 3.32
CA ARG A 3 4.11 5.84 2.90
C ARG A 3 3.67 7.01 2.00
N GLY A 4 4.21 8.22 2.24
CA GLY A 4 3.95 9.37 1.38
C GLY A 4 4.54 9.18 -0.02
N ILE A 5 5.77 8.67 -0.12
CA ILE A 5 6.40 8.32 -1.39
C ILE A 5 5.56 7.26 -2.12
N ALA A 6 5.09 6.23 -1.41
CA ALA A 6 4.24 5.20 -2.01
C ALA A 6 2.92 5.77 -2.55
N ILE A 7 2.24 6.67 -1.83
CA ILE A 7 1.01 7.33 -2.33
C ILE A 7 1.29 8.18 -3.57
N LEU A 8 2.39 8.93 -3.57
CA LEU A 8 2.77 9.75 -4.74
C LEU A 8 3.16 8.87 -5.93
N GLY A 9 3.91 7.80 -5.69
CA GLY A 9 4.23 6.81 -6.72
C GLY A 9 2.97 6.17 -7.30
N MET A 10 2.00 5.82 -6.46
CA MET A 10 0.71 5.28 -6.90
C MET A 10 -0.07 6.31 -7.74
N ALA A 11 -0.09 7.58 -7.32
CA ALA A 11 -0.72 8.64 -8.10
C ALA A 11 -0.07 8.79 -9.46
N LEU A 12 1.25 8.93 -9.48
CA LEU A 12 2.00 9.09 -10.71
C LEU A 12 1.81 7.89 -11.65
N SER A 13 1.99 6.67 -11.15
CA SER A 13 1.84 5.46 -11.98
C SER A 13 0.44 5.26 -12.56
N GLY A 14 -0.61 5.72 -11.85
CA GLY A 14 -1.99 5.65 -12.32
C GLY A 14 -2.41 6.77 -13.26
N LEU A 15 -1.61 7.81 -13.42
CA LEU A 15 -1.91 8.99 -14.22
C LEU A 15 -1.03 9.13 -15.47
N ILE A 16 0.04 8.35 -15.58
CA ILE A 16 0.92 8.38 -16.75
C ILE A 16 0.23 7.75 -17.97
N PRO A 17 0.47 8.30 -19.18
CA PRO A 17 -0.11 7.79 -20.42
C PRO A 17 0.59 6.53 -20.93
N ASP A 18 0.03 5.95 -21.99
CA ASP A 18 0.46 4.67 -22.56
C ASP A 18 1.72 4.76 -23.43
N SER A 19 2.25 5.94 -23.69
CA SER A 19 3.33 6.21 -24.65
C SER A 19 4.72 6.32 -24.04
N LEU A 20 4.90 6.07 -22.74
CA LEU A 20 6.17 6.20 -22.04
C LEU A 20 7.05 4.95 -22.15
N PRO A 21 8.35 5.01 -21.81
CA PRO A 21 9.24 3.85 -21.76
C PRO A 21 8.75 2.77 -20.82
N TRP A 22 9.14 1.52 -21.09
CA TRP A 22 8.72 0.33 -20.34
C TRP A 22 8.93 0.42 -18.82
N TRP A 23 10.00 1.05 -18.36
CA TRP A 23 10.31 1.19 -16.93
C TRP A 23 9.38 2.13 -16.15
N MET A 24 8.49 2.83 -16.85
CA MET A 24 7.44 3.66 -16.25
C MET A 24 6.18 2.88 -15.87
N TYR A 25 6.08 1.60 -16.25
CA TYR A 25 4.90 0.76 -16.00
C TYR A 25 5.25 -0.44 -15.14
N HIS A 26 4.24 -1.21 -14.74
CA HIS A 26 4.47 -2.54 -14.19
C HIS A 26 5.25 -3.41 -15.17
N ALA A 27 6.21 -4.20 -14.68
CA ALA A 27 6.99 -5.09 -15.52
C ALA A 27 6.10 -6.03 -16.37
N GLN A 28 5.00 -6.51 -15.81
CA GLN A 28 4.06 -7.42 -16.46
C GLN A 28 3.02 -6.74 -17.38
N THR A 29 3.14 -5.43 -17.59
CA THR A 29 2.30 -4.68 -18.54
C THR A 29 3.18 -3.86 -19.49
N PRO A 30 4.04 -4.53 -20.30
CA PRO A 30 4.99 -3.83 -21.14
C PRO A 30 4.32 -3.10 -22.30
N PRO A 31 4.84 -1.93 -22.71
CA PRO A 31 4.39 -1.26 -23.92
C PRO A 31 4.74 -2.09 -25.16
N PRO A 32 4.07 -1.90 -26.32
CA PRO A 32 3.08 -0.87 -26.59
C PRO A 32 1.65 -1.23 -26.14
N THR A 33 1.31 -2.53 -26.02
CA THR A 33 -0.07 -2.97 -25.78
C THR A 33 -0.53 -2.75 -24.36
N ARG A 34 0.40 -2.76 -23.39
CA ARG A 34 0.10 -2.74 -21.95
C ARG A 34 -0.86 -3.83 -21.48
N GLU A 35 -0.98 -4.88 -22.29
CA GLU A 35 -1.69 -6.07 -21.89
C GLU A 35 -0.92 -6.80 -20.80
N PHE A 36 -1.68 -7.33 -19.84
CA PHE A 36 -1.09 -8.10 -18.76
C PHE A 36 -0.50 -9.41 -19.29
N ASN A 37 0.80 -9.58 -19.11
CA ASN A 37 1.50 -10.81 -19.47
C ASN A 37 2.15 -11.44 -18.21
N PRO A 38 1.57 -12.52 -17.65
CA PRO A 38 2.08 -13.18 -16.47
C PRO A 38 3.45 -13.84 -16.67
N ALA A 39 3.86 -14.10 -17.92
CA ALA A 39 5.14 -14.73 -18.23
C ALA A 39 6.32 -13.74 -18.12
N VAL A 40 6.07 -12.42 -18.12
CA VAL A 40 7.12 -11.42 -18.00
C VAL A 40 7.59 -11.34 -16.57
N SER A 41 8.86 -11.69 -16.34
CA SER A 41 9.53 -11.52 -15.05
C SER A 41 10.10 -10.10 -14.88
N GLY A 42 10.19 -9.61 -13.66
CA GLY A 42 10.86 -8.35 -13.35
C GLY A 42 10.09 -7.49 -12.35
N ILE A 43 10.74 -6.42 -11.94
CA ILE A 43 10.16 -5.35 -11.11
C ILE A 43 10.62 -3.98 -11.62
N THR A 44 9.69 -3.06 -11.71
CA THR A 44 9.98 -1.64 -11.93
C THR A 44 9.72 -0.86 -10.63
N TRP A 45 9.98 0.43 -10.64
CA TRP A 45 9.63 1.29 -9.51
C TRP A 45 8.12 1.28 -9.21
N VAL A 46 7.27 1.05 -10.21
CA VAL A 46 5.81 0.93 -10.06
C VAL A 46 5.43 -0.31 -9.24
N ASP A 47 6.18 -1.40 -9.42
CA ASP A 47 5.96 -2.63 -8.67
C ASP A 47 6.40 -2.54 -7.21
N LEU A 48 7.25 -1.57 -6.85
CA LEU A 48 7.67 -1.29 -5.47
C LEU A 48 6.65 -0.46 -4.68
N VAL A 49 5.77 0.28 -5.35
CA VAL A 49 4.83 1.22 -4.72
C VAL A 49 3.94 0.53 -3.69
N PHE A 50 3.29 -0.56 -4.08
CA PHE A 50 2.37 -1.28 -3.20
C PHE A 50 3.09 -2.00 -2.04
N PRO A 51 4.20 -2.73 -2.26
CA PRO A 51 5.01 -3.27 -1.18
C PRO A 51 5.50 -2.23 -0.18
N PHE A 52 5.97 -1.08 -0.64
CA PHE A 52 6.43 0.00 0.23
C PHE A 52 5.29 0.57 1.09
N PHE A 53 4.10 0.66 0.51
CA PHE A 53 2.91 1.04 1.25
C PHE A 53 2.57 0.01 2.34
N LEU A 54 2.53 -1.28 2.00
CA LEU A 54 2.23 -2.38 2.93
C LEU A 54 3.28 -2.48 4.04
N PHE A 55 4.57 -2.38 3.68
CA PHE A 55 5.65 -2.37 4.65
C PHE A 55 5.52 -1.22 5.64
N SER A 56 5.26 0.00 5.12
CA SER A 56 5.07 1.18 5.98
C SER A 56 3.82 1.08 6.86
N MET A 57 2.78 0.38 6.41
CA MET A 57 1.62 0.05 7.23
C MET A 57 2.01 -0.93 8.35
N GLY A 58 2.75 -1.99 8.02
CA GLY A 58 3.28 -2.94 8.99
C GLY A 58 4.10 -2.25 10.08
N ALA A 59 5.02 -1.37 9.70
CA ALA A 59 5.82 -0.59 10.64
C ALA A 59 4.97 0.37 11.51
N ALA A 60 3.81 0.82 11.02
CA ALA A 60 2.91 1.68 11.78
C ALA A 60 2.02 0.92 12.78
N ILE A 61 1.86 -0.40 12.65
CA ILE A 61 1.01 -1.21 13.57
C ILE A 61 1.49 -1.08 15.02
N PRO A 62 2.76 -1.39 15.37
CA PRO A 62 3.25 -1.24 16.74
C PRO A 62 3.07 0.18 17.27
N LEU A 63 3.44 1.19 16.45
CA LEU A 63 3.39 2.61 16.83
C LEU A 63 1.96 3.08 17.14
N SER A 64 0.98 2.64 16.36
CA SER A 64 -0.43 3.01 16.55
C SER A 64 -1.05 2.27 17.74
N MET A 65 -0.80 0.97 17.88
CA MET A 65 -1.38 0.15 18.94
C MET A 65 -0.79 0.48 20.31
N GLN A 66 0.51 0.78 20.39
CA GLN A 66 1.14 1.22 21.64
C GLN A 66 0.59 2.58 22.10
N ARG A 67 0.32 3.51 21.17
CA ARG A 67 -0.35 4.78 21.49
C ARG A 67 -1.74 4.53 22.07
N ASP A 68 -2.51 3.63 21.49
CA ASP A 68 -3.86 3.30 21.94
C ASP A 68 -3.86 2.69 23.36
N ILE A 69 -2.86 1.86 23.68
CA ILE A 69 -2.65 1.31 25.02
C ILE A 69 -2.37 2.44 26.02
N ASN A 70 -1.42 3.31 25.71
CA ASN A 70 -0.98 4.38 26.61
C ASN A 70 -2.07 5.46 26.83
N HIS A 71 -2.95 5.70 25.86
CA HIS A 71 -4.07 6.65 26.01
C HIS A 71 -5.30 6.05 26.68
N GLY A 72 -5.48 4.75 26.63
CA GLY A 72 -6.57 4.04 27.34
C GLY A 72 -6.39 4.05 28.87
N ASP A 73 -5.16 4.16 29.33
CA ASP A 73 -4.79 4.03 30.75
C ASP A 73 -5.04 5.31 31.58
N LYS A 74 -5.21 6.47 30.94
CA LYS A 74 -5.44 7.75 31.64
C LYS A 74 -6.82 7.92 32.28
N SER A 75 -7.79 7.06 31.93
CA SER A 75 -9.14 7.13 32.49
C SER A 75 -9.45 6.05 33.55
N LYS A 76 -8.54 5.09 33.75
CA LYS A 76 -8.69 4.04 34.77
C LYS A 76 -7.36 3.84 35.48
N GLN A 77 -7.27 4.44 36.62
CA GLN A 77 -6.19 4.33 37.59
C GLN A 77 -6.24 2.97 38.30
N HIS A 78 -6.02 1.87 37.56
CA HIS A 78 -5.60 0.57 38.13
C HIS A 78 -5.19 -0.37 36.99
N SER A 79 -4.01 -0.92 37.13
CA SER A 79 -3.29 -1.92 36.36
C SER A 79 -4.12 -3.09 35.83
N ALA A 80 -4.88 -2.90 34.78
CA ALA A 80 -5.44 -4.02 34.01
C ALA A 80 -4.95 -3.93 32.57
N GLU A 81 -4.23 -4.95 32.10
CA GLU A 81 -3.91 -5.10 30.69
C GLU A 81 -5.16 -4.93 29.85
N THR A 82 -5.06 -4.19 28.75
CA THR A 82 -6.21 -4.01 27.84
C THR A 82 -6.72 -5.37 27.40
N PRO A 83 -7.97 -5.73 27.65
CA PRO A 83 -8.47 -7.07 27.32
C PRO A 83 -8.31 -7.35 25.83
N THR A 84 -7.85 -8.54 25.48
CA THR A 84 -7.66 -8.98 24.07
C THR A 84 -8.93 -8.77 23.24
N VAL A 85 -10.10 -8.99 23.84
CA VAL A 85 -11.40 -8.75 23.21
C VAL A 85 -11.56 -7.29 22.74
N THR A 86 -11.11 -6.32 23.54
CA THR A 86 -11.17 -4.89 23.17
C THR A 86 -10.28 -4.59 21.97
N ILE A 87 -9.11 -5.22 21.88
CA ILE A 87 -8.19 -5.07 20.75
C ILE A 87 -8.79 -5.69 19.49
N ILE A 88 -9.32 -6.91 19.59
CA ILE A 88 -10.01 -7.59 18.47
C ILE A 88 -11.17 -6.73 17.96
N ALA A 89 -11.99 -6.19 18.85
CA ALA A 89 -13.10 -5.30 18.47
C ALA A 89 -12.62 -4.04 17.73
N LYS A 90 -11.50 -3.43 18.17
CA LYS A 90 -10.88 -2.29 17.48
C LYS A 90 -10.37 -2.67 16.09
N LEU A 91 -9.69 -3.82 15.96
CA LEU A 91 -9.18 -4.32 14.69
C LEU A 91 -10.32 -4.67 13.73
N LEU A 92 -11.38 -5.32 14.20
CA LEU A 92 -12.58 -5.60 13.41
C LEU A 92 -13.28 -4.32 12.94
N LYS A 93 -13.42 -3.33 13.81
CA LYS A 93 -13.96 -2.02 13.44
C LYS A 93 -13.14 -1.38 12.33
N ARG A 94 -11.81 -1.40 12.44
CA ARG A 94 -10.90 -0.86 11.43
C ARG A 94 -11.02 -1.62 10.12
N TRP A 95 -11.05 -2.96 10.18
CA TRP A 95 -11.29 -3.80 9.02
C TRP A 95 -12.61 -3.45 8.32
N GLY A 96 -13.71 -3.35 9.07
CA GLY A 96 -15.03 -3.01 8.53
C GLY A 96 -15.09 -1.62 7.88
N MET A 97 -14.42 -0.63 8.50
CA MET A 97 -14.35 0.72 7.92
C MET A 97 -13.51 0.75 6.63
N LEU A 98 -12.40 0.00 6.56
CA LEU A 98 -11.59 -0.13 5.34
C LEU A 98 -12.36 -0.89 4.26
N ALA A 99 -13.08 -1.95 4.61
CA ALA A 99 -13.92 -2.70 3.68
C ALA A 99 -15.06 -1.82 3.12
N LEU A 100 -15.71 -1.03 3.98
CA LEU A 100 -16.72 -0.06 3.56
C LEU A 100 -16.13 0.98 2.61
N PHE A 101 -14.94 1.50 2.93
CA PHE A 101 -14.26 2.44 2.04
C PHE A 101 -13.92 1.81 0.69
N ALA A 102 -13.48 0.54 0.65
CA ALA A 102 -13.19 -0.20 -0.56
C ALA A 102 -14.43 -0.36 -1.44
N ILE A 103 -15.59 -0.67 -0.83
CA ILE A 103 -16.85 -0.81 -1.54
C ILE A 103 -17.32 0.55 -2.10
N LEU A 104 -17.39 1.58 -1.26
CA LEU A 104 -17.86 2.90 -1.68
C LEU A 104 -16.96 3.51 -2.75
N SER A 105 -15.65 3.46 -2.55
CA SER A 105 -14.67 4.00 -3.51
C SER A 105 -14.82 3.32 -4.87
N GLN A 106 -14.95 2.00 -4.93
CA GLN A 106 -15.05 1.28 -6.20
C GLN A 106 -16.37 1.56 -6.93
N HIS A 107 -17.50 1.55 -6.22
CA HIS A 107 -18.81 1.75 -6.84
C HIS A 107 -19.05 3.18 -7.33
N LEU A 108 -18.44 4.17 -6.69
CA LEU A 108 -18.58 5.59 -7.03
C LEU A 108 -17.48 6.11 -7.96
N ARG A 109 -16.68 5.22 -8.57
CA ARG A 109 -15.71 5.60 -9.63
C ARG A 109 -16.43 5.88 -10.94
N LEU A 110 -15.94 6.87 -11.67
CA LEU A 110 -16.52 7.31 -12.94
C LEU A 110 -16.76 6.15 -13.93
N TYR A 111 -15.73 5.36 -14.19
CA TYR A 111 -15.79 4.23 -15.14
C TYR A 111 -16.53 3.01 -14.59
N THR A 112 -16.76 2.93 -13.29
CA THR A 112 -17.64 1.91 -12.69
C THR A 112 -19.09 2.32 -12.81
N LEU A 113 -19.39 3.61 -12.65
CA LEU A 113 -20.74 4.15 -12.84
C LEU A 113 -21.20 3.99 -14.30
N LYS A 114 -20.30 4.24 -15.25
CA LYS A 114 -20.58 4.04 -16.67
C LYS A 114 -19.31 3.80 -17.46
N SER A 115 -19.27 2.76 -18.29
CA SER A 115 -18.09 2.39 -19.11
C SER A 115 -17.75 3.50 -20.11
N SER A 116 -18.78 4.13 -20.73
CA SER A 116 -18.63 5.37 -21.52
C SER A 116 -19.20 6.54 -20.71
N PRO A 117 -18.38 7.31 -20.01
CA PRO A 117 -18.83 8.34 -19.09
C PRO A 117 -19.71 9.41 -19.76
N THR A 118 -20.66 9.94 -19.00
CA THR A 118 -21.52 11.07 -19.37
C THR A 118 -21.40 12.17 -18.33
N GLN A 119 -21.88 13.37 -18.64
CA GLN A 119 -21.89 14.49 -17.68
C GLN A 119 -22.55 14.08 -16.36
N LEU A 120 -23.68 13.38 -16.42
CA LEU A 120 -24.38 12.92 -15.23
C LEU A 120 -23.55 11.94 -14.41
N SER A 121 -22.89 10.95 -15.05
CA SER A 121 -22.02 10.00 -14.33
C SER A 121 -20.80 10.70 -13.71
N ALA A 122 -20.26 11.74 -14.35
CA ALA A 122 -19.17 12.52 -13.81
C ALA A 122 -19.60 13.35 -12.58
N ILE A 123 -20.78 13.98 -12.63
CA ILE A 123 -21.37 14.69 -11.48
C ILE A 123 -21.60 13.70 -10.32
N VAL A 124 -22.18 12.54 -10.59
CA VAL A 124 -22.42 11.49 -9.57
C VAL A 124 -21.12 10.99 -8.96
N SER A 125 -20.04 10.83 -9.76
CA SER A 125 -18.72 10.45 -9.26
C SER A 125 -18.14 11.52 -8.33
N LEU A 126 -18.25 12.81 -8.67
CA LEU A 126 -17.79 13.92 -7.83
C LEU A 126 -18.61 14.06 -6.54
N LEU A 127 -19.93 13.90 -6.60
CA LEU A 127 -20.79 13.84 -5.41
C LEU A 127 -20.43 12.62 -4.56
N GLY A 128 -20.18 11.47 -5.18
CA GLY A 128 -19.71 10.26 -4.53
C GLY A 128 -18.40 10.48 -3.77
N PHE A 129 -17.43 11.16 -4.37
CA PHE A 129 -16.20 11.58 -3.68
C PHE A 129 -16.52 12.43 -2.45
N ALA A 130 -17.38 13.46 -2.58
CA ALA A 130 -17.74 14.31 -1.45
C ALA A 130 -18.40 13.51 -0.31
N PHE A 131 -19.28 12.58 -0.62
CA PHE A 131 -19.93 11.72 0.37
C PHE A 131 -18.96 10.70 1.00
N ILE A 132 -18.01 10.15 0.22
CA ILE A 132 -16.92 9.31 0.77
C ILE A 132 -16.12 10.13 1.78
N ILE A 133 -15.68 11.32 1.42
CA ILE A 133 -14.92 12.18 2.34
C ILE A 133 -15.76 12.47 3.60
N ALA A 134 -17.02 12.87 3.45
CA ALA A 134 -17.90 13.16 4.56
C ALA A 134 -18.10 11.93 5.49
N THR A 135 -18.22 10.72 4.92
CA THR A 135 -18.39 9.48 5.69
C THR A 135 -17.20 9.19 6.61
N PHE A 136 -15.99 9.35 6.10
CA PHE A 136 -14.75 8.91 6.79
C PHE A 136 -14.02 10.05 7.51
N ILE A 137 -14.34 11.31 7.24
CA ILE A 137 -13.73 12.44 7.93
C ILE A 137 -14.21 12.50 9.37
N ARG A 138 -13.27 12.68 10.30
CA ARG A 138 -13.62 12.90 11.71
C ARG A 138 -13.42 14.37 12.07
N ILE A 139 -14.53 15.07 12.21
CA ILE A 139 -14.57 16.42 12.74
C ILE A 139 -15.12 16.35 14.19
N PRO A 140 -14.37 16.86 15.18
CA PRO A 140 -14.87 16.89 16.55
C PRO A 140 -16.26 17.53 16.62
N ASN A 141 -17.14 16.97 17.44
CA ASN A 141 -18.51 17.44 17.67
C ASN A 141 -19.46 17.51 16.45
N ARG A 142 -19.06 16.92 15.30
CA ARG A 142 -19.87 16.93 14.07
C ARG A 142 -20.07 15.52 13.49
N LYS A 143 -20.47 14.56 14.31
CA LYS A 143 -20.75 13.18 13.88
C LYS A 143 -21.83 13.10 12.81
N TRP A 144 -22.76 14.05 12.77
CA TRP A 144 -23.83 14.12 11.79
C TRP A 144 -23.29 14.21 10.34
N ILE A 145 -22.11 14.79 10.11
CA ILE A 145 -21.45 14.86 8.79
C ILE A 145 -21.18 13.46 8.27
N SER A 146 -20.64 12.56 9.12
CA SER A 146 -20.37 11.18 8.72
C SER A 146 -21.67 10.40 8.40
N TRP A 147 -22.74 10.64 9.16
CA TRP A 147 -24.02 10.05 8.86
C TRP A 147 -24.63 10.58 7.57
N LEU A 148 -24.54 11.88 7.32
CA LEU A 148 -24.98 12.50 6.07
C LEU A 148 -24.18 11.96 4.88
N GLY A 149 -22.86 11.84 5.03
CA GLY A 149 -21.98 11.25 4.02
C GLY A 149 -22.38 9.81 3.68
N PHE A 150 -22.57 8.99 4.72
CA PHE A 150 -23.00 7.59 4.55
C PHE A 150 -24.39 7.50 3.87
N ALA A 151 -25.37 8.26 4.35
CA ALA A 151 -26.71 8.27 3.77
C ALA A 151 -26.68 8.74 2.31
N GLY A 152 -25.93 9.81 1.99
CA GLY A 152 -25.78 10.30 0.63
C GLY A 152 -25.10 9.27 -0.29
N ALA A 153 -24.01 8.65 0.14
CA ALA A 153 -23.34 7.61 -0.61
C ALA A 153 -24.27 6.41 -0.85
N PHE A 154 -24.98 5.96 0.18
CA PHE A 154 -25.94 4.86 0.07
C PHE A 154 -27.10 5.19 -0.89
N THR A 155 -27.63 6.42 -0.82
CA THR A 155 -28.68 6.88 -1.76
C THR A 155 -28.18 6.87 -3.20
N LEU A 156 -26.94 7.32 -3.46
CA LEU A 156 -26.36 7.24 -4.81
C LEU A 156 -26.21 5.79 -5.28
N LEU A 157 -25.77 4.88 -4.41
CA LEU A 157 -25.61 3.46 -4.75
C LEU A 157 -26.94 2.79 -5.09
N THR A 158 -28.00 3.13 -4.41
CA THR A 158 -29.33 2.53 -4.62
C THR A 158 -30.09 3.16 -5.79
N TRP A 159 -29.88 4.45 -6.01
CA TRP A 159 -30.55 5.19 -7.09
C TRP A 159 -29.89 4.97 -8.46
N TRP A 160 -28.53 4.79 -8.52
CA TRP A 160 -27.81 4.67 -9.78
C TRP A 160 -28.05 3.31 -10.43
N LYS A 161 -28.43 3.32 -11.71
CA LYS A 161 -28.51 2.11 -12.55
C LYS A 161 -27.14 1.82 -13.15
N TYR A 162 -26.50 0.77 -12.64
CA TYR A 162 -25.20 0.33 -13.14
C TYR A 162 -25.36 -0.38 -14.50
N PRO A 163 -24.30 -0.33 -15.37
CA PRO A 163 -24.28 -1.13 -16.59
C PRO A 163 -24.56 -2.60 -16.29
N GLU A 164 -25.24 -3.29 -17.22
CA GLU A 164 -25.59 -4.73 -17.13
C GLU A 164 -26.74 -5.07 -16.17
N ASP A 165 -27.63 -4.12 -15.88
CA ASP A 165 -28.83 -4.30 -15.02
C ASP A 165 -28.57 -4.94 -13.65
N LYS A 166 -27.34 -4.86 -13.16
CA LYS A 166 -26.94 -5.41 -11.88
C LYS A 166 -27.05 -4.35 -10.80
N PHE A 167 -27.76 -4.71 -9.74
CA PHE A 167 -27.98 -3.83 -8.60
C PHE A 167 -26.65 -3.37 -7.99
N GLY A 168 -26.41 -2.06 -7.88
CA GLY A 168 -25.11 -1.47 -7.58
C GLY A 168 -24.43 -2.00 -6.33
N PHE A 169 -25.17 -2.14 -5.23
CA PHE A 169 -24.63 -2.62 -3.95
C PHE A 169 -24.28 -4.11 -3.94
N MET A 170 -24.95 -4.92 -4.76
CA MET A 170 -24.75 -6.37 -4.85
C MET A 170 -23.78 -6.78 -5.95
N ASN A 171 -23.23 -5.83 -6.69
CA ASN A 171 -22.26 -6.11 -7.72
C ASN A 171 -20.87 -6.27 -7.10
N TRP A 172 -20.22 -7.39 -7.34
CA TRP A 172 -18.89 -7.86 -6.94
C TRP A 172 -17.71 -6.89 -7.07
N ARG A 173 -17.99 -5.60 -7.25
CA ARG A 173 -16.99 -4.57 -7.49
C ARG A 173 -16.47 -4.03 -6.18
N ILE A 174 -15.36 -4.60 -5.74
CA ILE A 174 -14.58 -4.07 -4.62
C ILE A 174 -13.25 -3.57 -5.13
N ASP A 175 -12.70 -2.59 -4.44
CA ASP A 175 -11.31 -2.24 -4.63
C ASP A 175 -10.44 -3.31 -3.96
N ILE A 176 -9.81 -4.16 -4.78
CA ILE A 176 -9.03 -5.30 -4.30
C ILE A 176 -7.82 -4.84 -3.47
N ILE A 177 -7.19 -3.71 -3.82
CA ILE A 177 -6.03 -3.16 -3.11
C ILE A 177 -6.42 -2.79 -1.68
N LEU A 178 -7.55 -2.10 -1.53
CA LEU A 178 -8.07 -1.69 -0.23
C LEU A 178 -8.57 -2.89 0.59
N MET A 179 -9.13 -3.90 -0.07
CA MET A 179 -9.57 -5.12 0.61
C MET A 179 -8.40 -5.96 1.10
N VAL A 180 -7.35 -6.11 0.30
CA VAL A 180 -6.07 -6.68 0.77
C VAL A 180 -5.57 -5.92 1.99
N LEU A 181 -5.55 -4.58 1.91
CA LEU A 181 -5.11 -3.73 3.01
C LEU A 181 -5.92 -3.96 4.30
N ALA A 182 -7.25 -4.06 4.17
CA ALA A 182 -8.14 -4.33 5.31
C ALA A 182 -7.79 -5.67 5.99
N ASN A 183 -7.66 -6.74 5.19
CA ASN A 183 -7.38 -8.09 5.70
C ASN A 183 -6.00 -8.18 6.34
N VAL A 184 -4.95 -7.65 5.71
CA VAL A 184 -3.60 -7.73 6.29
C VAL A 184 -3.38 -6.75 7.44
N ALA A 185 -4.13 -5.64 7.52
CA ALA A 185 -4.11 -4.76 8.68
C ALA A 185 -4.74 -5.44 9.91
N PHE A 186 -5.83 -6.18 9.70
CA PHE A 186 -6.48 -6.97 10.76
C PHE A 186 -5.57 -8.10 11.24
N SER A 187 -5.16 -9.00 10.35
CA SER A 187 -4.35 -10.17 10.70
C SER A 187 -2.95 -9.80 11.17
N GLY A 188 -2.29 -8.83 10.52
CA GLY A 188 -0.99 -8.31 10.96
C GLY A 188 -1.06 -7.64 12.33
N GLY A 189 -2.12 -6.89 12.62
CA GLY A 189 -2.39 -6.29 13.94
C GLY A 189 -2.64 -7.35 15.01
N LEU A 190 -3.43 -8.39 14.70
CA LEU A 190 -3.70 -9.50 15.61
C LEU A 190 -2.45 -10.31 15.92
N ILE A 191 -1.68 -10.68 14.89
CA ILE A 191 -0.41 -11.41 15.06
C ILE A 191 0.57 -10.58 15.90
N TRP A 192 0.70 -9.29 15.61
CA TRP A 192 1.55 -8.42 16.43
C TRP A 192 1.10 -8.37 17.89
N TRP A 193 -0.20 -8.20 18.15
CA TRP A 193 -0.74 -8.19 19.51
C TRP A 193 -0.45 -9.46 20.28
N LEU A 194 -0.68 -10.62 19.66
CA LEU A 194 -0.47 -11.93 20.28
C LEU A 194 1.02 -12.23 20.51
N THR A 195 1.91 -11.59 19.77
CA THR A 195 3.36 -11.85 19.82
C THR A 195 4.18 -10.69 20.38
N LYS A 196 3.53 -9.63 20.89
CA LYS A 196 4.22 -8.42 21.37
C LYS A 196 5.27 -8.69 22.46
N SER A 197 5.01 -9.64 23.36
CA SER A 197 5.92 -10.04 24.43
C SER A 197 7.06 -10.96 23.98
N LYS A 198 6.89 -11.67 22.85
CA LYS A 198 7.87 -12.59 22.28
C LYS A 198 7.98 -12.39 20.76
N PRO A 199 8.67 -11.32 20.31
CA PRO A 199 8.73 -10.97 18.89
C PRO A 199 9.26 -12.09 17.99
N GLN A 200 10.11 -12.98 18.53
CA GLN A 200 10.65 -14.12 17.77
C GLN A 200 9.53 -15.04 17.21
N ILE A 201 8.40 -15.15 17.91
CA ILE A 201 7.26 -15.96 17.44
C ILE A 201 6.72 -15.46 16.09
N ARG A 202 6.89 -14.17 15.78
CA ARG A 202 6.48 -13.63 14.47
C ARG A 202 7.29 -14.20 13.30
N PHE A 203 8.53 -14.64 13.51
CA PHE A 203 9.26 -15.35 12.45
C PHE A 203 8.60 -16.67 12.10
N TYR A 204 8.07 -17.39 13.10
CA TYR A 204 7.28 -18.60 12.81
C TYR A 204 5.99 -18.26 12.05
N ALA A 205 5.33 -17.15 12.38
CA ALA A 205 4.15 -16.71 11.62
C ALA A 205 4.50 -16.39 10.15
N VAL A 206 5.64 -15.72 9.90
CA VAL A 206 6.14 -15.50 8.53
C VAL A 206 6.41 -16.82 7.82
N ALA A 207 7.09 -17.77 8.50
CA ALA A 207 7.39 -19.09 7.94
C ALA A 207 6.12 -19.90 7.64
N VAL A 208 5.11 -19.85 8.51
CA VAL A 208 3.80 -20.51 8.29
C VAL A 208 3.09 -19.91 7.09
N VAL A 209 3.04 -18.59 6.96
CA VAL A 209 2.43 -17.93 5.79
C VAL A 209 3.18 -18.30 4.51
N ALA A 210 4.51 -18.34 4.53
CA ALA A 210 5.33 -18.75 3.39
C ALA A 210 5.07 -20.23 3.01
N ALA A 211 4.98 -21.13 3.99
CA ALA A 211 4.70 -22.54 3.77
C ALA A 211 3.30 -22.76 3.18
N LEU A 212 2.28 -22.10 3.74
CA LEU A 212 0.92 -22.14 3.20
C LEU A 212 0.86 -21.61 1.77
N PHE A 213 1.59 -20.53 1.49
CA PHE A 213 1.68 -19.96 0.15
C PHE A 213 2.34 -20.90 -0.85
N LEU A 214 3.41 -21.59 -0.46
CA LEU A 214 4.09 -22.59 -1.32
C LEU A 214 3.22 -23.82 -1.58
N GLY A 215 2.50 -24.29 -0.56
CA GLY A 215 1.66 -25.47 -0.65
C GLY A 215 0.25 -25.23 -1.26
N LYS A 216 -0.09 -24.00 -1.64
CA LYS A 216 -1.45 -23.65 -2.07
C LYS A 216 -1.98 -24.40 -3.30
N ASN A 217 -1.06 -24.81 -4.19
CA ASN A 217 -1.39 -25.52 -5.44
C ASN A 217 -1.21 -27.05 -5.29
N GLU A 218 -0.63 -27.49 -4.19
CA GLU A 218 -0.42 -28.91 -3.93
C GLU A 218 -1.69 -29.59 -3.41
N ALA A 219 -1.96 -30.81 -3.86
CA ALA A 219 -3.09 -31.57 -3.38
C ALA A 219 -2.93 -31.88 -1.88
N GLY A 220 -3.89 -31.47 -1.06
CA GLY A 220 -3.86 -31.71 0.37
C GLY A 220 -4.59 -30.67 1.20
N TRP A 221 -4.49 -30.78 2.52
CA TRP A 221 -5.21 -29.91 3.45
C TRP A 221 -4.83 -28.41 3.32
N VAL A 222 -3.59 -28.10 2.88
CA VAL A 222 -3.12 -26.73 2.67
C VAL A 222 -3.95 -26.03 1.60
N GLN A 223 -4.28 -26.72 0.52
CA GLN A 223 -5.15 -26.20 -0.54
C GLN A 223 -6.54 -25.86 0.00
N TYR A 224 -7.10 -26.68 0.91
CA TYR A 224 -8.40 -26.37 1.54
C TYR A 224 -8.32 -25.13 2.41
N VAL A 225 -7.26 -24.99 3.22
CA VAL A 225 -7.02 -23.79 4.06
C VAL A 225 -6.86 -22.55 3.16
N TRP A 226 -6.10 -22.66 2.07
CA TRP A 226 -5.85 -21.54 1.16
C TRP A 226 -7.10 -21.08 0.43
N ASN A 227 -7.92 -22.03 0.00
CA ASN A 227 -9.17 -21.75 -0.72
C ASN A 227 -10.38 -21.55 0.23
N PHE A 228 -10.13 -21.51 1.54
CA PHE A 228 -11.19 -21.32 2.52
C PHE A 228 -11.85 -19.94 2.33
N ASP A 229 -13.15 -19.97 2.10
CA ASP A 229 -14.00 -18.81 1.97
C ASP A 229 -15.16 -18.90 2.97
N PRO A 230 -15.12 -18.14 4.07
CA PRO A 230 -16.16 -18.20 5.09
C PRO A 230 -17.55 -17.79 4.56
N ILE A 231 -17.61 -17.01 3.48
CA ILE A 231 -18.86 -16.60 2.86
C ILE A 231 -19.52 -17.79 2.17
N LYS A 232 -18.74 -18.71 1.59
CA LYS A 232 -19.27 -19.95 0.99
C LYS A 232 -19.97 -20.84 2.00
N LEU A 233 -19.58 -20.80 3.28
CA LEU A 233 -20.26 -21.55 4.35
C LEU A 233 -21.64 -21.02 4.64
N LEU A 234 -21.90 -19.75 4.38
CA LEU A 234 -23.19 -19.10 4.60
C LEU A 234 -24.14 -19.24 3.42
N LYS A 235 -23.64 -19.64 2.22
CA LYS A 235 -24.45 -19.84 1.00
C LYS A 235 -25.67 -20.74 1.23
N PRO A 236 -25.57 -21.92 1.88
CA PRO A 236 -26.71 -22.78 2.10
C PRO A 236 -27.82 -22.15 2.95
N LEU A 237 -27.46 -21.20 3.82
CA LEU A 237 -28.40 -20.52 4.72
C LEU A 237 -29.09 -19.31 4.08
N MET A 238 -28.48 -18.71 3.05
CA MET A 238 -28.90 -17.41 2.50
C MET A 238 -29.37 -17.46 1.02
N GLY A 239 -29.35 -18.63 0.41
CA GLY A 239 -29.86 -18.85 -0.96
C GLY A 239 -29.01 -18.22 -2.06
N THR A 240 -29.51 -18.29 -3.31
CA THR A 240 -28.81 -17.84 -4.54
C THR A 240 -28.50 -16.34 -4.57
N SER A 241 -29.21 -15.53 -3.80
CA SER A 241 -28.93 -14.08 -3.68
C SER A 241 -27.54 -13.79 -3.11
N PHE A 242 -26.94 -14.76 -2.41
CA PHE A 242 -25.63 -14.63 -1.77
C PHE A 242 -24.44 -14.88 -2.73
N GLU A 243 -24.72 -15.32 -3.95
CA GLU A 243 -23.66 -15.45 -4.99
C GLU A 243 -23.03 -14.11 -5.38
N ARG A 244 -23.66 -13.03 -5.01
CA ARG A 244 -23.28 -11.66 -5.38
C ARG A 244 -22.60 -10.86 -4.27
N VAL A 245 -22.31 -11.47 -3.12
CA VAL A 245 -21.59 -10.76 -2.04
C VAL A 245 -20.12 -10.59 -2.42
N PRO A 246 -19.55 -9.38 -2.26
CA PRO A 246 -18.15 -9.15 -2.57
C PRO A 246 -17.23 -10.03 -1.71
N VAL A 247 -16.11 -10.45 -2.27
CA VAL A 247 -15.08 -11.23 -1.57
C VAL A 247 -14.44 -10.36 -0.49
N LEU A 248 -15.02 -10.35 0.70
CA LEU A 248 -14.53 -9.57 1.84
C LEU A 248 -13.31 -10.22 2.51
N TYR A 249 -13.18 -11.53 2.38
CA TYR A 249 -12.08 -12.32 2.90
C TYR A 249 -11.60 -13.32 1.87
N ASN A 250 -10.28 -13.40 1.69
CA ASN A 250 -9.63 -14.47 0.92
C ASN A 250 -8.26 -14.72 1.54
N MET A 251 -7.88 -15.99 1.72
CA MET A 251 -6.55 -16.35 2.22
C MET A 251 -5.44 -15.84 1.29
N GLU A 252 -5.70 -15.75 -0.02
CA GLU A 252 -4.80 -15.16 -1.00
C GLU A 252 -4.37 -13.72 -0.63
N PHE A 253 -5.19 -12.96 0.08
CA PHE A 253 -4.81 -11.63 0.56
C PHE A 253 -3.71 -11.69 1.63
N HIS A 254 -3.64 -12.79 2.38
CA HIS A 254 -2.71 -12.95 3.50
C HIS A 254 -1.26 -13.23 3.05
N LYS A 255 -1.02 -13.53 1.77
CA LYS A 255 0.34 -13.62 1.22
C LYS A 255 1.14 -12.33 1.46
N TYR A 256 0.47 -11.20 1.48
CA TYR A 256 1.09 -9.89 1.75
C TYR A 256 1.52 -9.68 3.21
N LEU A 257 1.16 -10.59 4.13
CA LEU A 257 1.76 -10.64 5.47
C LEU A 257 3.27 -10.87 5.43
N LEU A 258 3.77 -11.47 4.35
CA LEU A 258 5.21 -11.61 4.10
C LEU A 258 5.95 -10.25 3.98
N ILE A 259 5.22 -9.15 3.72
CA ILE A 259 5.74 -7.78 3.75
C ILE A 259 5.37 -7.07 5.06
N VAL A 260 4.12 -7.26 5.51
CA VAL A 260 3.58 -6.53 6.66
C VAL A 260 4.25 -6.96 7.97
N LEU A 261 4.44 -8.26 8.19
CA LEU A 261 5.05 -8.77 9.43
C LEU A 261 6.51 -8.32 9.61
N PRO A 262 7.40 -8.38 8.60
CA PRO A 262 8.70 -7.73 8.67
C PRO A 262 8.62 -6.25 9.04
N GLY A 263 7.66 -5.51 8.50
CA GLY A 263 7.39 -4.14 8.91
C GLY A 263 7.13 -4.00 10.40
N THR A 264 6.42 -4.93 11.03
CA THR A 264 6.13 -4.87 12.47
C THR A 264 7.37 -4.99 13.35
N PHE A 265 8.40 -5.72 12.93
CA PHE A 265 9.69 -5.74 13.65
C PHE A 265 10.35 -4.38 13.61
N VAL A 266 10.35 -3.76 12.42
CA VAL A 266 10.89 -2.38 12.27
C VAL A 266 10.11 -1.40 13.12
N GLY A 267 8.79 -1.53 13.20
CA GLY A 267 7.95 -0.73 14.08
C GLY A 267 8.31 -0.87 15.56
N ASP A 268 8.59 -2.09 16.02
CA ASP A 268 9.05 -2.32 17.40
C ASP A 268 10.41 -1.68 17.66
N TRP A 269 11.37 -1.81 16.73
CA TRP A 269 12.68 -1.16 16.86
C TRP A 269 12.57 0.36 16.89
N LEU A 270 11.67 0.94 16.10
CA LEU A 270 11.39 2.39 16.15
C LEU A 270 10.76 2.85 17.47
N LEU A 271 10.03 1.97 18.18
CA LEU A 271 9.48 2.26 19.51
C LEU A 271 10.54 2.21 20.61
N THR A 272 11.50 1.27 20.50
CA THR A 272 12.52 1.04 21.52
C THR A 272 13.74 1.96 21.35
N GLU A 273 13.89 2.56 20.18
CA GLU A 273 15.03 3.42 19.88
C GLU A 273 15.09 4.61 20.86
N ASN A 274 16.24 4.73 21.52
CA ASN A 274 16.48 5.80 22.48
C ASN A 274 16.65 7.13 21.74
N LYS A 275 15.68 8.03 21.89
CA LYS A 275 15.68 9.36 21.25
C LYS A 275 16.80 10.29 21.76
N GLN A 276 17.45 9.92 22.83
CA GLN A 276 18.49 10.74 23.47
C GLN A 276 19.90 10.46 22.93
N GLU A 277 20.10 9.36 22.18
CA GLU A 277 21.36 9.13 21.51
C GLU A 277 21.49 10.04 20.30
N PRO A 278 22.56 10.85 20.21
CA PRO A 278 22.76 11.72 19.06
C PRO A 278 22.99 10.86 17.81
N GLN A 279 21.99 10.82 16.91
CA GLN A 279 22.09 10.17 15.61
C GLN A 279 23.04 10.91 14.63
N HIS A 280 23.96 11.72 15.17
CA HIS A 280 24.70 12.74 14.44
C HIS A 280 25.77 12.18 13.47
N ASN A 281 26.04 10.87 13.49
CA ASN A 281 27.17 10.31 12.73
C ASN A 281 26.75 9.33 11.62
N GLN A 282 25.53 9.46 11.09
CA GLN A 282 25.11 8.58 10.00
C GLN A 282 25.70 9.06 8.65
N SER A 283 26.31 8.14 7.92
CA SER A 283 26.97 8.44 6.64
C SER A 283 25.97 8.94 5.59
N LYS A 284 26.30 10.09 4.98
CA LYS A 284 25.55 10.65 3.84
C LYS A 284 25.60 9.77 2.58
N ALA A 285 26.43 8.74 2.55
CA ALA A 285 26.49 7.78 1.46
C ALA A 285 25.34 6.76 1.49
N ILE A 286 24.72 6.50 2.65
CA ILE A 286 23.64 5.52 2.80
C ILE A 286 22.48 5.78 1.81
N PRO A 287 21.92 6.99 1.67
CA PRO A 287 20.86 7.26 0.70
C PRO A 287 21.25 6.96 -0.75
N TRP A 288 22.49 7.29 -1.14
CA TRP A 288 22.99 7.04 -2.50
C TRP A 288 23.17 5.56 -2.77
N LEU A 289 23.76 4.81 -1.85
CA LEU A 289 23.88 3.34 -1.95
C LEU A 289 22.51 2.67 -2.01
N THR A 290 21.53 3.17 -1.24
CA THR A 290 20.16 2.65 -1.30
C THR A 290 19.53 2.93 -2.65
N LEU A 291 19.65 4.15 -3.17
CA LEU A 291 19.14 4.50 -4.50
C LEU A 291 19.76 3.61 -5.58
N THR A 292 21.08 3.41 -5.50
CA THR A 292 21.82 2.52 -6.40
C THR A 292 21.28 1.09 -6.32
N ALA A 293 21.07 0.55 -5.11
CA ALA A 293 20.50 -0.79 -4.92
C ALA A 293 19.09 -0.92 -5.53
N VAL A 294 18.24 0.08 -5.34
CA VAL A 294 16.88 0.09 -5.93
C VAL A 294 16.95 0.14 -7.46
N VAL A 295 17.75 1.05 -8.02
CA VAL A 295 17.89 1.22 -9.48
C VAL A 295 18.46 -0.04 -10.13
N ILE A 296 19.53 -0.59 -9.57
CA ILE A 296 20.16 -1.83 -10.08
C ILE A 296 19.16 -2.98 -10.03
N SER A 297 18.40 -3.13 -8.93
CA SER A 297 17.40 -4.19 -8.81
C SER A 297 16.28 -4.03 -9.85
N CYS A 298 15.76 -2.80 -10.04
CA CYS A 298 14.72 -2.56 -11.04
C CYS A 298 15.20 -2.80 -12.47
N ILE A 299 16.40 -2.34 -12.83
CA ILE A 299 16.94 -2.52 -14.17
C ILE A 299 17.31 -3.99 -14.40
N GLY A 300 18.12 -4.57 -13.51
CA GLY A 300 18.73 -5.88 -13.72
C GLY A 300 17.74 -7.05 -13.61
N LEU A 301 16.66 -6.90 -12.86
CA LEU A 301 15.60 -7.93 -12.75
C LEU A 301 14.58 -7.84 -13.89
N THR A 302 14.49 -6.71 -14.58
CA THR A 302 13.50 -6.49 -15.65
C THR A 302 14.13 -6.63 -17.04
N THR A 303 15.43 -6.39 -17.17
CA THR A 303 16.14 -6.59 -18.45
C THR A 303 16.40 -8.07 -18.68
N GLN A 304 15.52 -8.68 -19.39
CA GLN A 304 15.59 -9.99 -20.09
C GLN A 304 16.31 -11.16 -19.38
N ASP A 305 15.97 -12.36 -19.78
CA ASP A 305 16.32 -13.70 -19.28
C ASP A 305 17.82 -14.07 -19.24
N SER A 306 18.70 -13.08 -19.16
CA SER A 306 20.13 -13.28 -19.01
C SER A 306 20.49 -13.65 -17.58
N VAL A 307 20.77 -14.93 -17.36
CA VAL A 307 21.23 -15.45 -16.05
C VAL A 307 22.42 -14.65 -15.50
N PRO A 308 23.45 -14.29 -16.31
CA PRO A 308 24.54 -13.45 -15.82
C PRO A 308 24.08 -12.09 -15.29
N THR A 309 23.19 -11.41 -16.00
CA THR A 309 22.68 -10.08 -15.55
C THR A 309 21.98 -10.16 -14.21
N LYS A 310 21.12 -11.15 -14.01
CA LYS A 310 20.42 -11.37 -12.73
C LYS A 310 21.39 -11.70 -11.61
N PHE A 311 22.40 -12.53 -11.86
CA PHE A 311 23.46 -12.86 -10.90
C PHE A 311 24.28 -11.63 -10.48
N PHE A 312 24.75 -10.81 -11.46
CA PHE A 312 25.47 -9.57 -11.13
C PHE A 312 24.59 -8.55 -10.42
N THR A 313 23.31 -8.49 -10.76
CA THR A 313 22.31 -7.66 -10.05
C THR A 313 22.20 -8.06 -8.60
N ALA A 314 22.09 -9.36 -8.32
CA ALA A 314 22.04 -9.87 -6.95
C ALA A 314 23.31 -9.50 -6.16
N ILE A 315 24.50 -9.77 -6.73
CA ILE A 315 25.78 -9.42 -6.10
C ILE A 315 25.87 -7.92 -5.84
N ALA A 316 25.57 -7.07 -6.83
CA ALA A 316 25.70 -5.63 -6.71
C ALA A 316 24.70 -5.07 -5.66
N THR A 317 23.47 -5.56 -5.65
CA THR A 317 22.46 -5.12 -4.67
C THR A 317 22.84 -5.54 -3.25
N VAL A 318 23.29 -6.78 -3.05
CA VAL A 318 23.75 -7.27 -1.75
C VAL A 318 25.01 -6.54 -1.32
N ALA A 319 25.96 -6.26 -2.23
CA ALA A 319 27.16 -5.47 -1.94
C ALA A 319 26.82 -4.05 -1.48
N CYS A 320 25.84 -3.37 -2.11
CA CYS A 320 25.31 -2.10 -1.60
C CYS A 320 24.77 -2.24 -0.18
N GLY A 321 24.00 -3.29 0.09
CA GLY A 321 23.49 -3.59 1.43
C GLY A 321 24.59 -3.81 2.46
N LEU A 322 25.64 -4.57 2.12
CA LEU A 322 26.81 -4.79 2.99
C LEU A 322 27.59 -3.50 3.23
N ALA A 323 27.72 -2.65 2.21
CA ALA A 323 28.35 -1.33 2.37
C ALA A 323 27.50 -0.46 3.32
N ILE A 324 26.17 -0.46 3.19
CA ILE A 324 25.26 0.24 4.11
C ILE A 324 25.41 -0.32 5.53
N GLN A 325 25.52 -1.64 5.71
CA GLN A 325 25.71 -2.26 7.02
C GLN A 325 27.02 -1.81 7.68
N ARG A 326 28.12 -1.73 6.93
CA ARG A 326 29.40 -1.19 7.43
C ARG A 326 29.27 0.27 7.84
N LEU A 327 28.62 1.10 7.02
CA LEU A 327 28.41 2.51 7.32
C LEU A 327 27.43 2.72 8.49
N ALA A 328 26.49 1.80 8.71
CA ALA A 328 25.56 1.84 9.82
C ALA A 328 26.12 1.24 11.13
N SER A 329 27.35 0.71 11.13
CA SER A 329 27.97 0.11 12.32
C SER A 329 28.12 1.09 13.50
N THR A 330 28.19 2.38 13.21
CA THR A 330 28.24 3.47 14.21
C THR A 330 26.86 4.02 14.56
N SER A 331 25.80 3.51 13.94
CA SER A 331 24.41 3.89 14.20
C SER A 331 23.84 3.13 15.38
N SER A 332 22.59 3.47 15.76
CA SER A 332 21.85 2.73 16.79
C SER A 332 21.73 1.24 16.46
N LYS A 333 21.65 0.40 17.48
CA LYS A 333 21.48 -1.05 17.35
C LYS A 333 20.22 -1.39 16.53
N GLU A 334 19.17 -0.59 16.68
CA GLU A 334 17.93 -0.72 15.93
C GLU A 334 18.16 -0.51 14.42
N THR A 335 18.92 0.52 14.05
CA THR A 335 19.30 0.75 12.64
C THR A 335 20.14 -0.40 12.08
N GLN A 336 21.08 -0.93 12.87
CA GLN A 336 21.89 -2.10 12.46
C GLN A 336 20.99 -3.34 12.26
N ASN A 337 20.04 -3.58 13.15
CA ASN A 337 19.06 -4.67 13.01
C ASN A 337 18.21 -4.51 11.76
N MET A 338 17.75 -3.29 11.46
CA MET A 338 16.99 -3.02 10.22
C MET A 338 17.82 -3.37 8.99
N VAL A 339 19.06 -2.93 8.91
CA VAL A 339 19.94 -3.21 7.75
C VAL A 339 20.25 -4.70 7.65
N SER A 340 20.51 -5.39 8.77
CA SER A 340 20.75 -6.83 8.78
C SER A 340 19.53 -7.60 8.29
N MET A 341 18.31 -7.21 8.71
CA MET A 341 17.08 -7.81 8.21
C MET A 341 16.87 -7.53 6.71
N ALA A 342 17.19 -6.32 6.25
CA ALA A 342 17.12 -5.99 4.82
C ALA A 342 18.03 -6.89 3.99
N LEU A 343 19.28 -7.09 4.43
CA LEU A 343 20.24 -7.98 3.80
C LEU A 343 19.73 -9.43 3.75
N GLY A 344 19.19 -9.93 4.88
CA GLY A 344 18.59 -11.25 4.91
C GLY A 344 17.44 -11.40 3.91
N CYS A 345 16.56 -10.41 3.84
CA CYS A 345 15.45 -10.40 2.86
C CYS A 345 15.96 -10.35 1.42
N LEU A 346 16.93 -9.49 1.10
CA LEU A 346 17.50 -9.39 -0.25
C LEU A 346 18.20 -10.68 -0.67
N THR A 347 19.08 -11.21 0.19
CA THR A 347 19.78 -12.47 -0.09
C THR A 347 18.81 -13.62 -0.32
N LEU A 348 17.82 -13.80 0.59
CA LEU A 348 16.79 -14.80 0.42
C LEU A 348 16.00 -14.60 -0.86
N GLY A 349 15.61 -13.36 -1.18
CA GLY A 349 14.82 -13.06 -2.36
C GLY A 349 15.57 -13.35 -3.67
N PHE A 350 16.86 -13.04 -3.74
CA PHE A 350 17.67 -13.35 -4.92
C PHE A 350 17.98 -14.85 -5.07
N ILE A 351 18.07 -15.60 -3.96
CA ILE A 351 18.20 -17.06 -4.02
C ILE A 351 16.87 -17.69 -4.49
N LEU A 352 15.73 -17.16 -4.09
CA LEU A 352 14.40 -17.64 -4.48
C LEU A 352 13.99 -17.21 -5.90
N GLU A 353 14.64 -16.21 -6.49
CA GLU A 353 14.30 -15.70 -7.83
C GLU A 353 14.38 -16.80 -8.89
N PRO A 354 15.52 -17.50 -9.08
CA PRO A 354 15.61 -18.56 -10.07
C PRO A 354 14.75 -19.78 -9.76
N ILE A 355 14.51 -20.09 -8.48
CA ILE A 355 13.65 -21.21 -8.08
C ILE A 355 12.21 -20.98 -8.53
N GLY A 356 11.74 -19.73 -8.50
CA GLY A 356 10.41 -19.36 -8.95
C GLY A 356 10.28 -19.14 -10.47
N GLY A 357 11.36 -19.31 -11.24
CA GLY A 357 11.34 -18.99 -12.68
C GLY A 357 11.35 -17.50 -12.98
N GLY A 358 11.83 -16.69 -12.03
CA GLY A 358 11.88 -15.23 -12.11
C GLY A 358 11.10 -14.54 -11.00
N ILE A 359 11.25 -13.23 -10.94
CA ILE A 359 10.49 -12.40 -10.01
C ILE A 359 9.18 -11.97 -10.66
N HIS A 360 8.04 -12.34 -10.08
CA HIS A 360 6.71 -12.00 -10.58
C HIS A 360 5.88 -11.36 -9.46
N LYS A 361 5.11 -10.36 -9.84
CA LYS A 361 4.14 -9.73 -8.96
C LYS A 361 2.79 -10.46 -9.02
N ASP A 362 2.38 -10.92 -10.22
CA ASP A 362 1.09 -11.56 -10.44
C ASP A 362 1.17 -12.67 -11.52
N PRO A 363 0.99 -13.97 -11.17
CA PRO A 363 0.93 -14.49 -9.82
C PRO A 363 2.22 -14.23 -9.07
N SER A 364 2.11 -13.82 -7.79
CA SER A 364 3.28 -13.39 -7.03
C SER A 364 4.13 -14.56 -6.55
N HIS A 365 5.44 -14.35 -6.56
CA HIS A 365 6.44 -15.31 -6.08
C HIS A 365 7.03 -14.86 -4.73
N LEU A 366 7.62 -15.79 -3.97
CA LEU A 366 8.26 -15.47 -2.68
C LEU A 366 9.42 -14.48 -2.85
N SER A 367 10.16 -14.58 -3.96
CA SER A 367 11.23 -13.65 -4.32
C SER A 367 10.75 -12.19 -4.35
N TYR A 368 9.54 -11.95 -4.89
CA TYR A 368 8.95 -10.61 -4.93
C TYR A 368 8.74 -10.03 -3.53
N TYR A 369 8.19 -10.80 -2.59
CA TYR A 369 7.97 -10.32 -1.23
C TYR A 369 9.27 -10.04 -0.49
N ALA A 370 10.25 -10.93 -0.64
CA ALA A 370 11.53 -10.80 0.04
C ALA A 370 12.35 -9.61 -0.50
N ILE A 371 12.52 -9.50 -1.82
CA ILE A 371 13.29 -8.39 -2.43
C ILE A 371 12.63 -7.05 -2.13
N THR A 372 11.33 -6.94 -2.35
CA THR A 372 10.63 -5.66 -2.12
C THR A 372 10.64 -5.25 -0.65
N THR A 373 10.57 -6.20 0.29
CA THR A 373 10.71 -5.93 1.72
C THR A 373 12.12 -5.43 2.06
N GLY A 374 13.16 -6.07 1.55
CA GLY A 374 14.54 -5.65 1.75
C GLY A 374 14.79 -4.23 1.22
N LEU A 375 14.33 -3.92 0.01
CA LEU A 375 14.42 -2.59 -0.57
C LEU A 375 13.61 -1.56 0.22
N ALA A 376 12.43 -1.92 0.74
CA ALA A 376 11.62 -1.02 1.58
C ALA A 376 12.32 -0.65 2.88
N ILE A 377 12.98 -1.62 3.53
CA ILE A 377 13.76 -1.39 4.75
C ILE A 377 14.95 -0.45 4.47
N LEU A 378 15.75 -0.74 3.44
CA LEU A 378 16.87 0.13 3.07
C LEU A 378 16.39 1.55 2.75
N THR A 379 15.29 1.67 2.00
CA THR A 379 14.69 2.97 1.69
C THR A 379 14.25 3.71 2.95
N LEU A 380 13.67 3.01 3.93
CA LEU A 380 13.30 3.62 5.20
C LEU A 380 14.55 4.12 5.96
N VAL A 381 15.63 3.33 6.03
CA VAL A 381 16.90 3.73 6.65
C VAL A 381 17.49 4.96 5.94
N ALA A 382 17.52 4.95 4.60
CA ALA A 382 17.99 6.08 3.80
C ALA A 382 17.18 7.36 4.07
N LEU A 383 15.85 7.25 4.11
CA LEU A 383 14.97 8.39 4.41
C LEU A 383 15.20 8.94 5.82
N ARG A 384 15.49 8.07 6.79
CA ARG A 384 15.84 8.51 8.16
C ARG A 384 17.11 9.35 8.15
N VAL A 385 18.15 8.90 7.43
CA VAL A 385 19.41 9.67 7.27
C VAL A 385 19.15 11.02 6.61
N LEU A 386 18.38 11.06 5.52
CA LEU A 386 18.04 12.31 4.83
C LEU A 386 17.28 13.29 5.72
N MET A 387 16.37 12.77 6.55
CA MET A 387 15.56 13.60 7.45
C MET A 387 16.33 14.19 8.63
N LEU A 388 17.54 13.72 8.91
CA LEU A 388 18.45 14.38 9.89
C LEU A 388 18.85 15.78 9.41
N ASN A 389 18.81 16.04 8.11
CA ASN A 389 19.03 17.39 7.57
C ASN A 389 17.74 18.24 7.70
N PRO A 390 17.73 19.28 8.55
CA PRO A 390 16.53 20.09 8.77
C PRO A 390 16.03 20.83 7.53
N SER A 391 16.95 21.22 6.64
CA SER A 391 16.60 21.88 5.37
C SER A 391 15.91 20.93 4.42
N PHE A 392 16.40 19.70 4.31
CA PHE A 392 15.75 18.65 3.52
C PHE A 392 14.38 18.30 4.11
N SER A 393 14.29 18.01 5.40
CA SER A 393 13.04 17.68 6.09
C SER A 393 11.95 18.74 5.88
N ARG A 394 12.30 20.04 5.95
CA ARG A 394 11.35 21.13 5.69
C ARG A 394 10.85 21.15 4.24
N ARG A 395 11.75 20.94 3.27
CA ARG A 395 11.39 20.96 1.83
C ARG A 395 10.44 19.84 1.44
N ILE A 396 10.53 18.68 2.08
CA ILE A 396 9.73 17.49 1.73
C ILE A 396 8.60 17.20 2.73
N LYS A 397 8.29 18.16 3.62
CA LYS A 397 7.22 18.03 4.62
C LYS A 397 5.86 17.68 4.01
N TRP A 398 5.61 18.11 2.79
CA TRP A 398 4.40 17.78 2.05
C TRP A 398 4.28 16.29 1.72
N VAL A 399 5.40 15.59 1.46
CA VAL A 399 5.40 14.12 1.27
C VAL A 399 4.99 13.42 2.57
N GLU A 400 5.51 13.88 3.69
CA GLU A 400 5.14 13.36 5.00
C GLU A 400 3.64 13.56 5.27
N GLN A 401 3.12 14.75 4.98
CA GLN A 401 1.71 15.08 5.14
C GLN A 401 0.80 14.20 4.28
N CYS A 402 1.16 13.92 3.03
CA CYS A 402 0.45 12.95 2.19
C CYS A 402 0.46 11.55 2.83
N GLY A 403 1.59 11.12 3.37
CA GLY A 403 1.71 9.82 4.03
C GLY A 403 0.97 9.71 5.37
N GLN A 404 0.63 10.83 6.01
CA GLN A 404 -0.22 10.86 7.20
C GLN A 404 -1.70 10.67 6.90
N ASN A 405 -2.13 10.99 5.67
CA ASN A 405 -3.52 10.89 5.23
C ASN A 405 -3.68 10.07 3.93
N PRO A 406 -3.23 8.80 3.92
CA PRO A 406 -3.12 8.01 2.69
C PRO A 406 -4.49 7.74 2.05
N MET A 407 -5.53 7.53 2.84
CA MET A 407 -6.87 7.25 2.34
C MET A 407 -7.47 8.45 1.59
N PHE A 408 -7.16 9.66 2.04
CA PHE A 408 -7.56 10.88 1.35
C PHE A 408 -6.87 10.98 -0.02
N GLY A 409 -5.55 10.73 -0.07
CA GLY A 409 -4.81 10.67 -1.33
C GLY A 409 -5.37 9.63 -2.28
N TYR A 410 -5.70 8.44 -1.76
CA TYR A 410 -6.31 7.37 -2.56
C TYR A 410 -7.66 7.78 -3.15
N ALA A 411 -8.56 8.37 -2.35
CA ALA A 411 -9.86 8.84 -2.81
C ALA A 411 -9.75 9.91 -3.90
N ILE A 412 -8.75 10.80 -3.82
CA ILE A 412 -8.49 11.80 -4.86
C ILE A 412 -8.15 11.11 -6.18
N ILE A 413 -7.23 10.14 -6.17
CA ILE A 413 -6.82 9.43 -7.39
C ILE A 413 -7.98 8.63 -7.98
N ALA A 414 -8.70 7.91 -7.12
CA ALA A 414 -9.69 6.94 -7.56
C ALA A 414 -11.03 7.59 -8.00
N ASN A 415 -11.45 8.66 -7.34
CA ASN A 415 -12.78 9.22 -7.49
C ASN A 415 -12.80 10.68 -7.93
N LEU A 416 -11.90 11.54 -7.41
CA LEU A 416 -11.95 12.98 -7.73
C LEU A 416 -11.33 13.28 -9.10
N ILE A 417 -10.10 12.86 -9.33
CA ILE A 417 -9.36 13.18 -10.57
C ILE A 417 -10.10 12.70 -11.82
N PRO A 418 -10.61 11.44 -11.90
CA PRO A 418 -11.35 11.00 -13.09
C PRO A 418 -12.61 11.82 -13.37
N GLY A 419 -13.36 12.19 -12.32
CA GLY A 419 -14.54 13.05 -12.45
C GLY A 419 -14.21 14.45 -12.95
N LEU A 420 -13.13 15.07 -12.43
CA LEU A 420 -12.67 16.38 -12.88
C LEU A 420 -12.14 16.34 -14.30
N ASN A 421 -11.37 15.31 -14.66
CA ASN A 421 -10.84 15.15 -16.02
C ASN A 421 -11.93 15.11 -17.08
N PHE A 422 -13.11 14.57 -16.77
CA PHE A 422 -14.23 14.54 -17.70
C PHE A 422 -14.69 15.96 -18.12
N PHE A 423 -14.61 16.91 -17.19
CA PHE A 423 -14.99 18.31 -17.47
C PHE A 423 -13.83 19.20 -17.94
N SER A 424 -12.57 18.72 -17.73
CA SER A 424 -11.42 19.51 -18.12
C SER A 424 -11.10 19.31 -19.59
N GLN A 425 -11.18 20.35 -20.40
CA GLN A 425 -10.63 20.38 -21.76
C GLN A 425 -9.11 20.69 -21.74
N TYR A 426 -8.49 20.61 -20.58
CA TYR A 426 -7.09 21.00 -20.36
C TYR A 426 -6.12 20.29 -21.32
N GLY A 427 -6.36 19.02 -21.62
CA GLY A 427 -5.53 18.27 -22.57
C GLY A 427 -5.63 18.78 -24.01
N ALA A 428 -6.78 19.32 -24.43
CA ALA A 428 -6.95 19.90 -25.75
C ALA A 428 -6.16 21.22 -25.88
N TYR A 429 -6.29 22.13 -24.93
CA TYR A 429 -5.56 23.40 -24.93
C TYR A 429 -4.03 23.22 -24.78
N ALA A 430 -3.60 22.27 -23.95
CA ALA A 430 -2.19 21.99 -23.80
C ALA A 430 -1.59 21.41 -25.09
N GLY A 431 -2.34 20.62 -25.88
CA GLY A 431 -1.91 20.07 -27.17
C GLY A 431 -1.59 21.13 -28.21
N GLU A 432 -2.24 22.29 -28.17
CA GLU A 432 -1.97 23.40 -29.06
C GLU A 432 -0.62 24.10 -28.79
N TRP A 433 -0.17 24.10 -27.54
CA TRP A 433 1.08 24.74 -27.10
C TRP A 433 2.29 23.85 -27.15
N PHE A 434 2.13 22.55 -26.95
CA PHE A 434 3.21 21.58 -26.85
C PHE A 434 3.17 20.59 -28.04
N HIS A 435 4.04 20.76 -28.99
CA HIS A 435 4.16 19.86 -30.16
C HIS A 435 4.71 18.46 -29.81
N ASN A 436 5.16 18.27 -28.57
CA ASN A 436 5.69 16.98 -28.11
C ASN A 436 4.67 16.27 -27.20
N PRO A 437 3.99 15.22 -27.68
CA PRO A 437 2.96 14.50 -26.89
C PRO A 437 3.52 13.86 -25.61
N TRP A 438 4.80 13.52 -25.58
CA TRP A 438 5.44 12.98 -24.40
C TRP A 438 5.54 13.98 -23.25
N LEU A 439 6.03 15.18 -23.57
CA LEU A 439 6.19 16.23 -22.57
C LEU A 439 4.84 16.64 -21.99
N LEU A 440 3.84 16.72 -22.84
CA LEU A 440 2.48 17.10 -22.45
C LEU A 440 1.86 16.14 -21.45
N THR A 441 2.01 14.84 -21.70
CA THR A 441 1.41 13.80 -20.87
C THR A 441 2.14 13.63 -19.54
N VAL A 442 3.46 13.80 -19.52
CA VAL A 442 4.23 13.84 -18.26
C VAL A 442 3.87 15.06 -17.42
N LEU A 443 3.70 16.22 -18.06
CA LEU A 443 3.28 17.45 -17.37
C LEU A 443 1.86 17.30 -16.81
N ASP A 444 0.92 16.73 -17.56
CA ASP A 444 -0.43 16.47 -17.08
C ASP A 444 -0.44 15.55 -15.84
N ALA A 445 0.28 14.41 -15.87
CA ALA A 445 0.45 13.53 -14.73
C ALA A 445 1.09 14.25 -13.53
N GLY A 446 2.09 15.10 -13.79
CA GLY A 446 2.76 15.92 -12.79
C GLY A 446 1.81 16.93 -12.13
N VAL A 447 1.02 17.66 -12.94
CA VAL A 447 0.03 18.63 -12.45
C VAL A 447 -1.04 17.95 -11.60
N LYS A 448 -1.57 16.80 -12.02
CA LYS A 448 -2.55 16.02 -11.27
C LYS A 448 -1.98 15.49 -9.95
N THR A 449 -0.73 15.02 -9.99
CA THR A 449 -0.03 14.59 -8.78
C THR A 449 0.22 15.77 -7.83
N LEU A 450 0.61 16.94 -8.35
CA LEU A 450 0.76 18.15 -7.55
C LEU A 450 -0.58 18.60 -6.93
N PHE A 451 -1.66 18.55 -7.69
CA PHE A 451 -3.00 18.82 -7.18
C PHE A 451 -3.37 17.91 -6.01
N LEU A 452 -3.12 16.61 -6.13
CA LEU A 452 -3.28 15.66 -5.01
C LEU A 452 -2.46 16.09 -3.79
N VAL A 453 -1.18 16.43 -4.00
CA VAL A 453 -0.27 16.86 -2.93
C VAL A 453 -0.83 18.07 -2.19
N VAL A 454 -1.26 19.08 -2.93
CA VAL A 454 -1.81 20.32 -2.35
C VAL A 454 -3.04 20.01 -1.51
N LEU A 455 -3.98 19.23 -2.03
CA LEU A 455 -5.20 18.86 -1.32
C LEU A 455 -4.92 17.99 -0.08
N ALA A 456 -4.12 16.93 -0.22
CA ALA A 456 -3.81 16.03 0.87
C ALA A 456 -3.00 16.72 1.98
N SER A 457 -2.04 17.56 1.60
CA SER A 457 -1.26 18.36 2.57
C SER A 457 -2.13 19.39 3.27
N HIS A 458 -3.03 20.05 2.55
CA HIS A 458 -3.96 21.02 3.13
C HIS A 458 -4.90 20.34 4.13
N ALA A 459 -5.53 19.23 3.74
CA ALA A 459 -6.39 18.43 4.62
C ALA A 459 -5.66 18.00 5.88
N THR A 460 -4.42 17.51 5.74
CA THR A 460 -3.58 17.08 6.87
C THR A 460 -3.25 18.24 7.81
N ARG A 461 -2.91 19.42 7.27
CA ARG A 461 -2.66 20.63 8.10
C ARG A 461 -3.88 21.11 8.88
N LYS A 462 -5.08 20.95 8.29
CA LYS A 462 -6.36 21.24 8.95
C LYS A 462 -6.81 20.16 9.93
N GLY A 463 -6.07 19.06 10.08
CA GLY A 463 -6.46 17.94 10.92
C GLY A 463 -7.61 17.09 10.32
N TRP A 464 -7.88 17.23 9.04
CA TRP A 464 -8.92 16.48 8.33
C TRP A 464 -8.38 15.11 7.90
N PHE A 465 -8.38 14.19 8.81
CA PHE A 465 -7.93 12.82 8.53
C PHE A 465 -9.12 11.92 8.18
N LEU A 466 -8.98 11.14 7.12
CA LEU A 466 -9.87 10.02 6.90
C LEU A 466 -9.44 8.88 7.84
N ARG A 467 -10.32 8.51 8.73
CA ARG A 467 -10.08 7.44 9.70
C ARG A 467 -10.98 6.26 9.39
N THR A 468 -10.30 5.21 8.96
CA THR A 468 -10.87 3.87 8.77
C THR A 468 -10.47 2.97 9.92
#